data_d37a58a965944125da4e01ca6528516d
#
_entry.id   d37a58a965944125da4e01ca6528516d
#
_cell.length_a   1.000
_cell.length_b   1.000
_cell.length_c   1.000
_cell.angle_alpha   90.00
_cell.angle_beta   90.00
_cell.angle_gamma   90.00
#
_symmetry.space_group_name_H-M   'P 1'
#
loop_
_entity.id
_entity.type
_entity.pdbx_description
1 polymer ?
#
loop_
_entity_poly.entity_id
_entity_poly.type
_entity_poly.pdbx_seq_one_letter_code
_entity_poly.pdbx_strand_id
1 'polypeptide(L)'
;MSAQPGGPYGPLIPVPDLNPDALRAAVAKIAPSRLPALTQHLFEATTNAQQTQSLAPLRAFVHSWAVFIAIERHPERAARLRELERIVDAGEQDPAKAIDEIRQIRRAAEAEAGL
;
A
#
# COMPACT_ATOMS: atom_id res chain seq x y z
N MET A 1 15.20 26.24 1.46
CA MET A 1 14.89 25.59 1.40
C MET A 1 14.84 24.54 1.18
N SER A 2 14.71 24.12 1.61
CA SER A 2 14.85 23.10 1.31
C SER A 2 14.04 22.56 0.51
N ALA A 3 14.37 22.33 -0.50
CA ALA A 3 13.60 21.66 -1.43
C ALA A 3 13.14 20.39 -0.83
N GLN A 4 11.93 20.08 -1.02
CA GLN A 4 11.44 18.78 -0.69
C GLN A 4 12.10 17.77 -1.58
N PRO A 5 12.47 16.61 -1.04
CA PRO A 5 13.00 15.54 -1.86
C PRO A 5 12.03 15.23 -2.99
N GLY A 6 12.52 15.23 -4.20
CA GLY A 6 11.69 14.95 -5.35
C GLY A 6 10.81 16.09 -5.84
N GLY A 7 10.87 17.28 -5.20
CA GLY A 7 10.06 18.43 -5.62
C GLY A 7 8.60 18.06 -5.70
N PRO A 8 7.92 18.37 -6.85
CA PRO A 8 6.49 18.05 -6.99
C PRO A 8 6.21 16.55 -7.02
N TYR A 9 7.25 15.74 -7.19
CA TYR A 9 7.13 14.28 -7.25
C TYR A 9 7.54 13.61 -5.96
N GLY A 10 7.75 14.38 -4.90
CA GLY A 10 8.08 13.84 -3.60
C GLY A 10 6.91 13.10 -2.98
N PRO A 11 7.16 12.37 -1.87
CA PRO A 11 6.09 11.65 -1.20
C PRO A 11 5.04 12.59 -0.63
N LEU A 12 3.79 12.16 -0.67
CA LEU A 12 2.67 12.97 -0.20
C LEU A 12 2.64 13.08 1.32
N ILE A 13 3.09 12.03 2.00
CA ILE A 13 3.11 11.97 3.47
C ILE A 13 4.35 11.17 3.90
N PRO A 14 4.77 11.31 5.17
CA PRO A 14 5.80 10.43 5.73
C PRO A 14 5.30 8.99 5.82
N VAL A 15 6.23 8.05 5.99
CA VAL A 15 5.88 6.65 6.25
C VAL A 15 5.19 6.57 7.60
N PRO A 16 3.97 6.01 7.67
CA PRO A 16 3.26 5.91 8.96
C PRO A 16 3.82 4.79 9.83
N ASP A 17 3.55 4.90 11.12
CA ASP A 17 3.82 3.80 12.04
C ASP A 17 2.96 2.59 11.69
N LEU A 18 3.42 1.41 12.08
CA LEU A 18 2.77 0.14 11.72
C LEU A 18 1.72 -0.23 12.76
N ASN A 19 0.67 0.57 12.84
CA ASN A 19 -0.49 0.27 13.68
C ASN A 19 -1.75 0.75 12.96
N PRO A 20 -2.92 0.18 13.28
CA PRO A 20 -4.16 0.50 12.56
C PRO A 20 -4.52 1.97 12.58
N ASP A 21 -4.29 2.65 13.69
CA ASP A 21 -4.65 4.05 13.83
C ASP A 21 -3.82 4.95 12.91
N ALA A 22 -2.50 4.74 12.89
CA ALA A 22 -1.61 5.50 12.02
C ALA A 22 -1.89 5.21 10.54
N LEU A 23 -2.15 3.95 10.21
CA LEU A 23 -2.47 3.54 8.84
C LEU A 23 -3.79 4.16 8.38
N ARG A 24 -4.80 4.18 9.25
CA ARG A 24 -6.07 4.81 8.94
C ARG A 24 -5.89 6.31 8.68
N ALA A 25 -5.12 6.99 9.52
CA ALA A 25 -4.86 8.41 9.36
C ALA A 25 -4.16 8.69 8.04
N ALA A 26 -3.20 7.84 7.64
CA ALA A 26 -2.49 7.98 6.38
C ALA A 26 -3.45 7.81 5.19
N VAL A 27 -4.30 6.79 5.21
CA VAL A 27 -5.28 6.55 4.14
C VAL A 27 -6.25 7.73 4.05
N ALA A 28 -6.67 8.28 5.18
CA ALA A 28 -7.55 9.44 5.19
C ALA A 28 -6.96 10.63 4.44
N LYS A 29 -5.64 10.76 4.46
CA LYS A 29 -4.95 11.87 3.80
C LYS A 29 -4.74 11.64 2.31
N ILE A 30 -4.31 10.43 1.92
CA ILE A 30 -3.86 10.19 0.54
C ILE A 30 -4.88 9.43 -0.31
N ALA A 31 -5.81 8.72 0.31
CA ALA A 31 -6.77 7.89 -0.43
C ALA A 31 -8.07 7.76 0.38
N PRO A 32 -8.75 8.88 0.67
CA PRO A 32 -9.93 8.85 1.55
C PRO A 32 -11.05 7.95 1.03
N SER A 33 -11.13 7.73 -0.28
CA SER A 33 -12.13 6.83 -0.85
C SER A 33 -11.93 5.37 -0.43
N ARG A 34 -10.76 5.04 0.09
CA ARG A 34 -10.45 3.68 0.55
C ARG A 34 -10.74 3.46 2.03
N LEU A 35 -11.16 4.49 2.76
CA LEU A 35 -11.47 4.35 4.19
C LEU A 35 -12.54 3.29 4.48
N PRO A 36 -13.63 3.21 3.71
CA PRO A 36 -14.61 2.15 3.97
C PRO A 36 -14.01 0.74 3.85
N ALA A 37 -13.15 0.53 2.85
CA ALA A 37 -12.49 -0.76 2.68
C ALA A 37 -11.55 -1.07 3.82
N LEU A 38 -10.80 -0.07 4.29
CA LEU A 38 -9.89 -0.25 5.42
C LEU A 38 -10.68 -0.61 6.69
N THR A 39 -11.77 0.11 6.95
CA THR A 39 -12.59 -0.13 8.13
C THR A 39 -13.19 -1.52 8.11
N GLN A 40 -13.70 -1.94 6.95
CA GLN A 40 -14.27 -3.29 6.80
C GLN A 40 -13.20 -4.36 7.01
N HIS A 41 -12.02 -4.16 6.43
CA HIS A 41 -10.91 -5.11 6.57
C HIS A 41 -10.46 -5.22 8.04
N LEU A 42 -10.38 -4.09 8.73
CA LEU A 42 -10.00 -4.11 10.15
C LEU A 42 -11.02 -4.85 10.99
N PHE A 43 -12.30 -4.63 10.72
CA PHE A 43 -13.37 -5.33 11.43
C PHE A 43 -13.27 -6.85 11.22
N GLU A 44 -13.08 -7.27 9.97
CA GLU A 44 -12.93 -8.69 9.64
C GLU A 44 -11.69 -9.30 10.27
N ALA A 45 -10.58 -8.57 10.22
CA ALA A 45 -9.32 -9.04 10.82
C ALA A 45 -9.46 -9.21 12.33
N THR A 46 -10.15 -8.28 12.99
CA THR A 46 -10.38 -8.34 14.43
C THR A 46 -11.26 -9.55 14.77
N THR A 47 -12.32 -9.76 14.02
CA THR A 47 -13.22 -10.90 14.21
C THR A 47 -12.46 -12.23 14.03
N ASN A 48 -11.67 -12.32 12.96
CA ASN A 48 -10.90 -13.52 12.68
C ASN A 48 -9.85 -13.78 13.74
N ALA A 49 -9.18 -12.74 14.21
CA ALA A 49 -8.18 -12.87 15.27
C ALA A 49 -8.82 -13.41 16.56
N GLN A 50 -10.01 -12.91 16.88
CA GLN A 50 -10.74 -13.35 18.06
C GLN A 50 -11.16 -14.82 17.92
N GLN A 51 -11.68 -15.20 16.76
CA GLN A 51 -12.16 -16.56 16.52
C GLN A 51 -11.02 -17.58 16.50
N THR A 52 -9.89 -17.21 15.94
CA THR A 52 -8.74 -18.13 15.81
C THR A 52 -7.76 -18.00 16.97
N GLN A 53 -7.93 -17.00 17.82
CA GLN A 53 -7.02 -16.69 18.92
C GLN A 53 -5.59 -16.52 18.42
N SER A 54 -5.45 -15.79 17.30
CA SER A 54 -4.18 -15.56 16.65
C SER A 54 -4.10 -14.10 16.20
N LEU A 55 -2.91 -13.51 16.28
CA LEU A 55 -2.67 -12.18 15.77
C LEU A 55 -2.43 -12.13 14.27
N ALA A 56 -2.34 -13.30 13.62
CA ALA A 56 -2.01 -13.36 12.20
C ALA A 56 -2.94 -12.50 11.32
N PRO A 57 -4.27 -12.52 11.51
CA PRO A 57 -5.14 -11.67 10.69
C PRO A 57 -4.86 -10.18 10.86
N LEU A 58 -4.51 -9.74 12.08
CA LEU A 58 -4.18 -8.35 12.34
C LEU A 58 -2.83 -7.97 11.73
N ARG A 59 -1.85 -8.87 11.78
CA ARG A 59 -0.57 -8.65 11.10
C ARG A 59 -0.75 -8.53 9.60
N ALA A 60 -1.62 -9.36 9.03
CA ALA A 60 -1.92 -9.31 7.60
C ALA A 60 -2.60 -8.00 7.23
N PHE A 61 -3.50 -7.50 8.07
CA PHE A 61 -4.12 -6.19 7.89
C PHE A 61 -3.05 -5.09 7.84
N VAL A 62 -2.18 -5.06 8.84
CA VAL A 62 -1.12 -4.03 8.93
C VAL A 62 -0.22 -4.12 7.70
N HIS A 63 0.20 -5.32 7.33
CA HIS A 63 1.06 -5.52 6.16
C HIS A 63 0.40 -4.98 4.88
N SER A 64 -0.84 -5.37 4.64
CA SER A 64 -1.56 -4.97 3.42
C SER A 64 -1.67 -3.45 3.29
N TRP A 65 -2.09 -2.78 4.35
CA TRP A 65 -2.31 -1.34 4.28
C TRP A 65 -1.00 -0.56 4.34
N ALA A 66 0.03 -1.07 5.02
CA ALA A 66 1.34 -0.44 5.00
C ALA A 66 1.94 -0.47 3.59
N VAL A 67 1.82 -1.59 2.88
CA VAL A 67 2.28 -1.68 1.48
C VAL A 67 1.47 -0.74 0.59
N PHE A 68 0.16 -0.74 0.73
CA PHE A 68 -0.72 0.15 -0.03
C PHE A 68 -0.27 1.61 0.12
N ILE A 69 -0.06 2.06 1.36
CA ILE A 69 0.35 3.43 1.63
C ILE A 69 1.75 3.70 1.06
N ALA A 70 2.69 2.76 1.21
CA ALA A 70 4.04 2.94 0.68
C ALA A 70 4.05 3.10 -0.84
N ILE A 71 3.06 2.52 -1.52
CA ILE A 71 2.89 2.71 -2.96
C ILE A 71 2.20 4.05 -3.24
N GLU A 72 1.05 4.29 -2.58
CA GLU A 72 0.22 5.46 -2.91
C GLU A 72 0.82 6.78 -2.47
N ARG A 73 1.72 6.80 -1.50
CA ARG A 73 2.38 8.03 -1.08
C ARG A 73 3.35 8.57 -2.14
N HIS A 74 3.67 7.77 -3.15
CA HIS A 74 4.48 8.18 -4.30
C HIS A 74 3.58 8.12 -5.55
N PRO A 75 3.06 9.26 -6.01
CA PRO A 75 2.12 9.27 -7.16
C PRO A 75 2.65 8.59 -8.41
N GLU A 76 3.95 8.74 -8.71
CA GLU A 76 4.54 8.10 -9.89
C GLU A 76 4.57 6.59 -9.74
N ARG A 77 4.93 6.11 -8.55
CA ARG A 77 4.95 4.68 -8.26
C ARG A 77 3.55 4.08 -8.39
N ALA A 78 2.56 4.75 -7.83
CA ALA A 78 1.18 4.31 -7.89
C ALA A 78 0.68 4.27 -9.34
N ALA A 79 0.97 5.31 -10.11
CA ALA A 79 0.58 5.36 -11.53
C ALA A 79 1.27 4.26 -12.33
N ARG A 80 2.55 4.02 -12.07
CA ARG A 80 3.29 2.96 -12.76
C ARG A 80 2.73 1.58 -12.44
N LEU A 81 2.39 1.33 -11.18
CA LEU A 81 1.79 0.05 -10.80
C LEU A 81 0.47 -0.17 -11.53
N ARG A 82 -0.40 0.85 -11.58
CA ARG A 82 -1.68 0.74 -12.30
C ARG A 82 -1.48 0.46 -13.78
N GLU A 83 -0.47 1.09 -14.39
CA GLU A 83 -0.16 0.86 -15.80
C GLU A 83 0.31 -0.58 -16.03
N LEU A 84 1.17 -1.09 -15.15
CA LEU A 84 1.67 -2.47 -15.25
C LEU A 84 0.53 -3.47 -15.08
N GLU A 85 -0.37 -3.22 -14.14
CA GLU A 85 -1.54 -4.08 -13.94
C GLU A 85 -2.45 -4.06 -15.17
N ARG A 86 -2.61 -2.89 -15.78
CA ARG A 86 -3.37 -2.79 -17.02
C ARG A 86 -2.74 -3.62 -18.15
N ILE A 87 -1.42 -3.58 -18.29
CA ILE A 87 -0.70 -4.36 -19.30
C ILE A 87 -0.93 -5.86 -19.08
N VAL A 88 -0.83 -6.32 -17.83
CA VAL A 88 -1.06 -7.73 -17.52
C VAL A 88 -2.50 -8.14 -17.85
N ASP A 89 -3.46 -7.31 -17.41
CA ASP A 89 -4.88 -7.62 -17.62
C ASP A 89 -5.27 -7.62 -19.11
N ALA A 90 -4.66 -6.73 -19.89
CA ALA A 90 -4.97 -6.62 -21.32
C ALA A 90 -4.41 -7.78 -22.14
N GLY A 91 -3.35 -8.41 -21.66
CA GLY A 91 -2.70 -9.52 -22.38
C GLY A 91 -2.08 -9.12 -23.70
N GLU A 92 -1.78 -7.84 -23.88
CA GLU A 92 -1.28 -7.32 -25.17
C GLU A 92 0.18 -7.59 -25.42
N GLN A 93 0.95 -7.86 -24.38
CA GLN A 93 2.38 -8.09 -24.43
C GLN A 93 2.75 -9.26 -23.56
N ASP A 94 4.00 -9.69 -23.64
CA ASP A 94 4.52 -10.69 -22.70
C ASP A 94 4.39 -10.14 -21.28
N PRO A 95 3.58 -10.75 -20.42
CA PRO A 95 3.35 -10.23 -19.08
C PRO A 95 4.54 -10.41 -18.14
N ALA A 96 5.53 -11.22 -18.50
CA ALA A 96 6.62 -11.56 -17.59
C ALA A 96 7.37 -10.33 -17.09
N LYS A 97 7.69 -9.39 -17.98
CA LYS A 97 8.39 -8.16 -17.59
C LYS A 97 7.54 -7.28 -16.69
N ALA A 98 6.26 -7.15 -17.01
CA ALA A 98 5.35 -6.36 -16.20
C ALA A 98 5.19 -6.97 -14.81
N ILE A 99 5.06 -8.28 -14.72
CA ILE A 99 4.95 -8.99 -13.43
C ILE A 99 6.22 -8.81 -12.61
N ASP A 100 7.39 -8.88 -13.24
CA ASP A 100 8.66 -8.67 -12.53
C ASP A 100 8.76 -7.26 -11.97
N GLU A 101 8.36 -6.27 -12.73
CA GLU A 101 8.38 -4.88 -12.26
C GLU A 101 7.37 -4.66 -11.14
N ILE A 102 6.20 -5.27 -11.22
CA ILE A 102 5.21 -5.23 -10.13
C ILE A 102 5.82 -5.79 -8.85
N ARG A 103 6.52 -6.92 -8.94
CA ARG A 103 7.18 -7.52 -7.78
C ARG A 103 8.24 -6.59 -7.18
N GLN A 104 9.01 -5.91 -8.05
CA GLN A 104 10.02 -4.97 -7.59
C GLN A 104 9.40 -3.79 -6.86
N ILE A 105 8.31 -3.26 -7.38
CA ILE A 105 7.58 -2.17 -6.74
C ILE A 105 7.08 -2.59 -5.36
N ARG A 106 6.50 -3.78 -5.25
CA ARG A 106 6.00 -4.29 -3.98
C ARG A 106 7.11 -4.52 -2.97
N ARG A 107 8.24 -5.07 -3.39
CA ARG A 107 9.40 -5.26 -2.50
C ARG A 107 9.95 -3.94 -1.99
N ALA A 108 10.06 -2.96 -2.89
CA ALA A 108 10.54 -1.64 -2.50
C ALA A 108 9.57 -0.99 -1.50
N ALA A 109 8.27 -1.16 -1.71
CA ALA A 109 7.26 -0.64 -0.81
C ALA A 109 7.33 -1.31 0.56
N GLU A 110 7.50 -2.63 0.59
CA GLU A 110 7.65 -3.37 1.85
C GLU A 110 8.87 -2.88 2.64
N ALA A 111 9.99 -2.75 1.97
CA ALA A 111 11.21 -2.26 2.62
C ALA A 111 11.03 -0.84 3.17
N GLU A 112 10.41 0.02 2.39
CA GLU A 112 10.16 1.41 2.78
C GLU A 112 9.23 1.49 3.99
N ALA A 113 8.24 0.60 4.05
CA ALA A 113 7.28 0.55 5.15
C ALA A 113 7.87 -0.05 6.43
N GLY A 114 9.03 -0.65 6.36
CA GLY A 114 9.65 -1.28 7.53
C GLY A 114 9.20 -2.71 7.76
N LEU A 115 8.71 -3.35 6.73
CA LEU A 115 8.22 -4.73 6.82
C LEU A 115 9.30 -5.74 6.57
#